data_29cd2737ddba360a6e717f292439e0dc
#
_entry.id   29cd2737ddba360a6e717f292439e0dc
#
_cell.length_a   1.000
_cell.length_b   1.000
_cell.length_c   1.000
_cell.angle_alpha   90.00
_cell.angle_beta   90.00
_cell.angle_gamma   90.00
#
_symmetry.space_group_name_H-M   'P 1'
#
loop_
_entity.id
_entity.type
_entity.pdbx_description
1 polymer ?
#
loop_
_entity_poly.entity_id
_entity_poly.type
_entity_poly.pdbx_seq_one_letter_code
_entity_poly.pdbx_strand_id
1 'polypeptide(L)'
;MGQFTDLTAMTEVVEFNDIDNLRDALEKRDIACVITEPVLTNSSMVLPDPGYHDALRTLTRETETLLLIDETHTISSGYGGYTRVFGLEPDIWVCGKAIAGGVPTAVWGMTREVASQYEQALLDKESGHSGMGTTLSANALSLTALRASLEHVMTPANYRHMETLAGAAEERLRQVIERHKMPWHVIRVGARVELVFSEKLLKNGTEAEKTHLPELEGAIHIGLLNQGVLIAPFHNMMLISPKTTLEDVDRLVNALDNVLRELSAG
;
A
#
# COMPACT_ATOMS: atom_id res chain seq x y z
N MET A 1 4.18 -22.19 4.01
CA MET A 1 5.10 -22.41 5.13
C MET A 1 4.28 -22.63 6.40
N GLY A 2 4.27 -23.85 6.94
CA GLY A 2 3.98 -24.19 8.32
C GLY A 2 2.76 -23.57 9.02
N GLN A 3 1.68 -23.32 8.32
CA GLN A 3 0.44 -22.92 8.97
C GLN A 3 -0.11 -24.10 9.77
N PHE A 4 -0.40 -23.87 11.03
CA PHE A 4 -0.92 -24.89 11.94
C PHE A 4 -2.37 -25.27 11.61
N THR A 5 -3.13 -24.39 10.99
CA THR A 5 -4.52 -24.58 10.61
C THR A 5 -4.79 -24.03 9.22
N ASP A 6 -5.83 -24.51 8.60
CA ASP A 6 -6.33 -23.98 7.34
C ASP A 6 -7.06 -22.65 7.59
N LEU A 7 -6.44 -21.56 7.18
CA LEU A 7 -7.00 -20.22 7.34
C LEU A 7 -8.20 -19.97 6.42
N THR A 8 -8.37 -20.75 5.35
CA THR A 8 -9.52 -20.58 4.43
C THR A 8 -10.85 -20.87 5.13
N ALA A 9 -10.82 -21.67 6.19
CA ALA A 9 -12.01 -21.94 7.01
C ALA A 9 -12.50 -20.72 7.83
N MET A 10 -11.65 -19.70 8.00
CA MET A 10 -11.94 -18.51 8.81
C MET A 10 -11.78 -17.19 8.03
N THR A 11 -11.52 -17.27 6.72
CA THR A 11 -11.26 -16.10 5.89
C THR A 11 -12.02 -16.24 4.58
N GLU A 12 -12.89 -15.27 4.30
CA GLU A 12 -13.52 -15.11 2.99
C GLU A 12 -12.79 -14.01 2.22
N VAL A 13 -12.44 -14.27 0.97
CA VAL A 13 -11.74 -13.32 0.11
C VAL A 13 -12.73 -12.74 -0.89
N VAL A 14 -12.87 -11.43 -0.90
CA VAL A 14 -13.67 -10.67 -1.86
C VAL A 14 -12.74 -9.81 -2.70
N GLU A 15 -12.98 -9.76 -4.01
CA GLU A 15 -12.21 -8.91 -4.92
C GLU A 15 -12.37 -7.43 -4.57
N PHE A 16 -11.28 -6.69 -4.69
CA PHE A 16 -11.30 -5.25 -4.53
C PHE A 16 -12.21 -4.61 -5.60
N ASN A 17 -12.94 -3.57 -5.24
CA ASN A 17 -13.96 -2.92 -6.07
C ASN A 17 -15.24 -3.75 -6.34
N ASP A 18 -15.38 -4.93 -5.79
CA ASP A 18 -16.56 -5.78 -5.94
C ASP A 18 -17.53 -5.59 -4.75
N ILE A 19 -18.32 -4.53 -4.85
CA ILE A 19 -19.29 -4.15 -3.79
C ILE A 19 -20.43 -5.16 -3.66
N ASP A 20 -20.83 -5.80 -4.76
CA ASP A 20 -21.93 -6.76 -4.73
C ASP A 20 -21.52 -8.04 -3.96
N ASN A 21 -20.38 -8.61 -4.27
CA ASN A 21 -19.86 -9.76 -3.53
C ASN A 21 -19.49 -9.39 -2.08
N LEU A 22 -19.00 -8.18 -1.83
CA LEU A 22 -18.78 -7.70 -0.46
C LEU A 22 -20.09 -7.64 0.33
N ARG A 23 -21.17 -7.16 -0.26
CA ARG A 23 -22.50 -7.13 0.34
C ARG A 23 -22.98 -8.54 0.67
N ASP A 24 -22.92 -9.46 -0.30
CA ASP A 24 -23.34 -10.84 -0.14
C ASP A 24 -22.56 -11.55 0.99
N ALA A 25 -21.27 -11.28 1.13
CA ALA A 25 -20.46 -11.80 2.22
C ALA A 25 -20.91 -11.24 3.57
N LEU A 26 -21.09 -9.93 3.68
CA LEU A 26 -21.39 -9.26 4.95
C LEU A 26 -22.86 -9.45 5.42
N GLU A 27 -23.80 -9.68 4.52
CA GLU A 27 -25.21 -9.96 4.88
C GLU A 27 -25.39 -11.24 5.71
N LYS A 28 -24.43 -12.17 5.65
CA LYS A 28 -24.40 -13.37 6.49
C LYS A 28 -24.22 -13.06 7.98
N ARG A 29 -23.71 -11.88 8.34
CA ARG A 29 -23.44 -11.40 9.70
C ARG A 29 -22.57 -12.33 10.56
N ASP A 30 -21.67 -13.05 9.93
CA ASP A 30 -20.68 -13.94 10.56
C ASP A 30 -19.22 -13.47 10.36
N ILE A 31 -19.04 -12.32 9.70
CA ILE A 31 -17.74 -11.68 9.47
C ILE A 31 -17.43 -10.69 10.59
N ALA A 32 -16.39 -10.96 11.35
CA ALA A 32 -15.98 -10.09 12.46
C ALA A 32 -15.31 -8.78 11.98
N CYS A 33 -14.50 -8.86 10.92
CA CYS A 33 -13.70 -7.72 10.44
C CYS A 33 -13.39 -7.84 8.97
N VAL A 34 -13.55 -6.74 8.23
CA VAL A 34 -12.97 -6.57 6.89
C VAL A 34 -11.59 -5.97 7.03
N ILE A 35 -10.60 -6.57 6.37
CA ILE A 35 -9.21 -6.06 6.30
C ILE A 35 -8.93 -5.69 4.85
N THR A 36 -8.51 -4.45 4.61
CA THR A 36 -8.15 -3.99 3.26
C THR A 36 -7.07 -2.91 3.29
N GLU A 37 -6.30 -2.80 2.21
CA GLU A 37 -5.56 -1.57 1.91
C GLU A 37 -6.53 -0.53 1.30
N PRO A 38 -6.27 0.78 1.41
CA PRO A 38 -7.05 1.80 0.70
C PRO A 38 -6.88 1.74 -0.82
N VAL A 39 -5.73 1.27 -1.26
CA VAL A 39 -5.33 1.00 -2.64
C VAL A 39 -4.55 -0.30 -2.60
N LEU A 40 -4.81 -1.25 -3.47
CA LEU A 40 -3.98 -2.46 -3.53
C LEU A 40 -2.61 -2.09 -4.08
N THR A 41 -1.59 -2.12 -3.22
CA THR A 41 -0.26 -1.62 -3.56
C THR A 41 0.77 -2.72 -3.81
N ASN A 42 0.46 -3.96 -3.48
CA ASN A 42 1.25 -5.13 -3.86
C ASN A 42 0.70 -5.86 -5.11
N SER A 43 -0.26 -5.24 -5.77
CA SER A 43 -0.96 -5.77 -6.95
C SER A 43 -1.05 -4.67 -8.01
N SER A 44 0.09 -4.13 -8.41
CA SER A 44 0.20 -3.10 -9.46
C SER A 44 -0.65 -1.85 -9.22
N MET A 45 -0.78 -1.42 -7.97
CA MET A 45 -1.55 -0.26 -7.52
C MET A 45 -2.96 -0.18 -8.11
N VAL A 46 -3.83 -1.11 -7.74
CA VAL A 46 -5.25 -1.05 -8.11
C VAL A 46 -5.95 0.03 -7.29
N LEU A 47 -6.48 1.04 -7.97
CA LEU A 47 -7.21 2.14 -7.34
C LEU A 47 -8.63 1.73 -6.95
N PRO A 48 -9.18 2.31 -5.87
CA PRO A 48 -10.60 2.16 -5.58
C PRO A 48 -11.44 2.84 -6.67
N ASP A 49 -12.50 2.18 -7.11
CA ASP A 49 -13.52 2.80 -7.96
C ASP A 49 -14.22 3.94 -7.19
N PRO A 50 -14.73 4.96 -7.88
CA PRO A 50 -15.46 6.04 -7.23
C PRO A 50 -16.59 5.53 -6.34
N GLY A 51 -16.59 5.91 -5.06
CA GLY A 51 -17.58 5.48 -4.08
C GLY A 51 -17.32 4.13 -3.41
N TYR A 52 -16.28 3.40 -3.78
CA TYR A 52 -15.96 2.10 -3.18
C TYR A 52 -15.80 2.18 -1.66
N HIS A 53 -14.98 3.10 -1.15
CA HIS A 53 -14.76 3.25 0.29
C HIS A 53 -16.01 3.68 1.06
N ASP A 54 -16.85 4.52 0.47
CA ASP A 54 -18.11 4.92 1.09
C ASP A 54 -19.07 3.73 1.20
N ALA A 55 -19.18 2.92 0.14
CA ALA A 55 -19.96 1.71 0.14
C ALA A 55 -19.43 0.67 1.13
N LEU A 56 -18.12 0.43 1.14
CA LEU A 56 -17.45 -0.45 2.10
C LEU A 56 -17.75 -0.02 3.55
N ARG A 57 -17.62 1.28 3.86
CA ARG A 57 -17.89 1.79 5.20
C ARG A 57 -19.37 1.67 5.57
N THR A 58 -20.26 1.93 4.65
CA THR A 58 -21.72 1.79 4.86
C THR A 58 -22.07 0.33 5.18
N LEU A 59 -21.63 -0.60 4.34
CA LEU A 59 -21.90 -2.03 4.53
C LEU A 59 -21.36 -2.56 5.86
N THR A 60 -20.12 -2.21 6.21
CA THR A 60 -19.52 -2.66 7.48
C THR A 60 -20.28 -2.13 8.69
N ARG A 61 -20.81 -0.90 8.65
CA ARG A 61 -21.67 -0.35 9.71
C ARG A 61 -23.01 -1.04 9.79
N GLU A 62 -23.67 -1.26 8.66
CA GLU A 62 -24.99 -1.90 8.60
C GLU A 62 -24.96 -3.36 9.10
N THR A 63 -23.85 -4.04 8.93
CA THR A 63 -23.66 -5.44 9.34
C THR A 63 -22.96 -5.61 10.69
N GLU A 64 -22.61 -4.50 11.36
CA GLU A 64 -21.85 -4.50 12.62
C GLU A 64 -20.47 -5.18 12.50
N THR A 65 -19.88 -5.15 11.30
CA THR A 65 -18.56 -5.69 11.01
C THR A 65 -17.51 -4.61 11.20
N LEU A 66 -16.37 -4.92 11.82
CA LEU A 66 -15.27 -3.96 11.98
C LEU A 66 -14.57 -3.73 10.62
N LEU A 67 -14.10 -2.50 10.40
CA LEU A 67 -13.26 -2.15 9.25
C LEU A 67 -11.85 -1.85 9.71
N LEU A 68 -10.88 -2.67 9.27
CA LEU A 68 -9.46 -2.44 9.45
C LEU A 68 -8.83 -1.97 8.13
N ILE A 69 -8.20 -0.80 8.18
CA ILE A 69 -7.44 -0.25 7.05
C ILE A 69 -5.94 -0.44 7.30
N ASP A 70 -5.26 -1.12 6.37
CA ASP A 70 -3.80 -1.24 6.35
C ASP A 70 -3.18 -0.13 5.50
N GLU A 71 -2.56 0.83 6.19
CA GLU A 71 -1.86 1.97 5.59
C GLU A 71 -0.36 1.74 5.42
N THR A 72 0.13 0.53 5.61
CA THR A 72 1.58 0.25 5.59
C THR A 72 2.27 0.78 4.34
N HIS A 73 1.61 0.74 3.19
CA HIS A 73 2.12 1.34 1.96
C HIS A 73 1.52 2.72 1.69
N THR A 74 0.24 2.88 1.89
CA THR A 74 -0.49 4.10 1.54
C THR A 74 -0.27 5.25 2.52
N ILE A 75 0.49 5.04 3.60
CA ILE A 75 1.04 6.14 4.42
C ILE A 75 1.86 7.13 3.59
N SER A 76 2.38 6.74 2.43
CA SER A 76 3.07 7.61 1.47
C SER A 76 2.14 8.43 0.56
N SER A 77 0.82 8.24 0.67
CA SER A 77 -0.17 8.90 -0.20
C SER A 77 -0.47 10.36 0.16
N GLY A 78 0.15 10.87 1.22
CA GLY A 78 0.00 12.24 1.69
C GLY A 78 0.27 12.34 3.18
N TYR A 79 0.30 13.56 3.70
CA TYR A 79 0.55 13.78 5.12
C TYR A 79 -0.56 13.19 5.99
N GLY A 80 -0.24 12.14 6.73
CA GLY A 80 -1.17 11.37 7.55
C GLY A 80 -1.81 10.19 6.82
N GLY A 81 -1.28 9.81 5.63
CA GLY A 81 -1.71 8.65 4.87
C GLY A 81 -2.96 8.87 4.03
N TYR A 82 -3.37 7.84 3.32
CA TYR A 82 -4.55 7.83 2.47
C TYR A 82 -5.84 8.10 3.29
N THR A 83 -5.95 7.44 4.44
CA THR A 83 -7.10 7.59 5.36
C THR A 83 -7.36 9.06 5.70
N ARG A 84 -6.32 9.81 6.07
CA ARG A 84 -6.47 11.23 6.38
C ARG A 84 -6.78 12.09 5.16
N VAL A 85 -6.08 11.85 4.05
CA VAL A 85 -6.22 12.65 2.82
C VAL A 85 -7.62 12.51 2.22
N PHE A 86 -8.16 11.29 2.25
CA PHE A 86 -9.46 10.96 1.65
C PHE A 86 -10.60 10.84 2.67
N GLY A 87 -10.34 11.11 3.94
CA GLY A 87 -11.37 11.13 4.99
C GLY A 87 -11.98 9.76 5.28
N LEU A 88 -11.20 8.67 5.19
CA LEU A 88 -11.69 7.33 5.53
C LEU A 88 -11.89 7.21 7.04
N GLU A 89 -12.85 6.40 7.45
CA GLU A 89 -13.25 6.23 8.84
C GLU A 89 -13.19 4.76 9.29
N PRO A 90 -11.97 4.16 9.39
CA PRO A 90 -11.82 2.79 9.88
C PRO A 90 -12.11 2.69 11.38
N ASP A 91 -12.49 1.48 11.82
CA ASP A 91 -12.57 1.14 13.23
C ASP A 91 -11.19 0.79 13.80
N ILE A 92 -10.33 0.18 12.96
CA ILE A 92 -8.94 -0.17 13.28
C ILE A 92 -8.04 0.30 12.13
N TRP A 93 -6.90 0.84 12.49
CA TRP A 93 -5.90 1.33 11.55
C TRP A 93 -4.53 0.74 11.88
N VAL A 94 -3.78 0.31 10.88
CA VAL A 94 -2.45 -0.27 11.04
C VAL A 94 -1.46 0.33 10.05
N CYS A 95 -0.22 0.51 10.48
CA CYS A 95 0.87 0.99 9.65
C CYS A 95 2.22 0.45 10.14
N GLY A 96 3.08 0.14 9.20
CA GLY A 96 4.43 -0.35 9.46
C GLY A 96 5.47 0.24 8.51
N LYS A 97 6.49 -0.53 8.19
CA LYS A 97 7.57 -0.21 7.21
C LYS A 97 8.23 1.15 7.44
N ALA A 98 7.82 2.18 6.69
CA ALA A 98 8.52 3.48 6.63
C ALA A 98 8.46 4.29 7.93
N ILE A 99 7.54 3.99 8.86
CA ILE A 99 7.23 4.86 10.01
C ILE A 99 8.37 5.05 11.01
N ALA A 100 9.35 4.15 11.03
CA ALA A 100 10.50 4.21 11.95
C ALA A 100 11.85 4.21 11.22
N GLY A 101 11.90 4.65 9.95
CA GLY A 101 13.15 4.87 9.22
C GLY A 101 14.01 3.62 9.03
N GLY A 102 13.42 2.44 8.95
CA GLY A 102 14.10 1.16 8.77
C GLY A 102 14.32 0.36 10.06
N VAL A 103 14.04 0.92 11.23
CA VAL A 103 13.96 0.13 12.47
C VAL A 103 12.65 -0.66 12.45
N PRO A 104 12.67 -2.01 12.61
CA PRO A 104 11.46 -2.83 12.58
C PRO A 104 10.43 -2.36 13.61
N THR A 105 9.34 -1.81 13.12
CA THR A 105 8.28 -1.21 13.94
C THR A 105 6.98 -1.18 13.16
N ALA A 106 5.90 -1.47 13.84
CA ALA A 106 4.55 -1.22 13.37
C ALA A 106 3.72 -0.59 14.49
N VAL A 107 2.73 0.18 14.09
CA VAL A 107 1.73 0.75 15.00
C VAL A 107 0.35 0.39 14.51
N TRP A 108 -0.57 0.30 15.44
CA TRP A 108 -1.98 0.14 15.16
C TRP A 108 -2.78 0.96 16.17
N GLY A 109 -3.96 1.35 15.77
CA GLY A 109 -4.87 2.10 16.60
C GLY A 109 -6.30 1.68 16.34
N MET A 110 -7.20 2.04 17.23
CA MET A 110 -8.62 1.72 17.14
C MET A 110 -9.45 2.89 17.64
N THR A 111 -10.73 2.88 17.28
CA THR A 111 -11.71 3.82 17.84
C THR A 111 -11.91 3.59 19.34
N ARG A 112 -12.47 4.57 20.04
CA ARG A 112 -12.79 4.44 21.47
C ARG A 112 -13.79 3.33 21.74
N GLU A 113 -14.72 3.12 20.82
CA GLU A 113 -15.73 2.07 20.90
C GLU A 113 -15.08 0.69 20.88
N VAL A 114 -14.23 0.43 19.88
CA VAL A 114 -13.47 -0.84 19.79
C VAL A 114 -12.54 -1.02 20.98
N ALA A 115 -11.88 0.05 21.44
CA ALA A 115 -11.03 -0.01 22.63
C ALA A 115 -11.82 -0.42 23.87
N SER A 116 -13.01 0.13 24.08
CA SER A 116 -13.88 -0.25 25.22
C SER A 116 -14.33 -1.69 25.15
N GLN A 117 -14.69 -2.19 23.95
CA GLN A 117 -15.04 -3.61 23.76
C GLN A 117 -13.83 -4.52 24.02
N TYR A 118 -12.65 -4.12 23.58
CA TYR A 118 -11.42 -4.87 23.83
C TYR A 118 -11.08 -4.91 25.32
N GLU A 119 -11.17 -3.79 26.04
CA GLU A 119 -10.95 -3.71 27.49
C GLU A 119 -11.92 -4.62 28.25
N GLN A 120 -13.21 -4.61 27.88
CA GLN A 120 -14.20 -5.52 28.48
C GLN A 120 -13.85 -6.99 28.21
N ALA A 121 -13.51 -7.34 26.96
CA ALA A 121 -13.12 -8.69 26.61
C ALA A 121 -11.85 -9.17 27.34
N LEU A 122 -10.95 -8.25 27.73
CA LEU A 122 -9.80 -8.58 28.57
C LEU A 122 -10.19 -8.92 30.02
N LEU A 123 -11.19 -8.22 30.57
CA LEU A 123 -11.69 -8.48 31.92
C LEU A 123 -12.36 -9.85 32.05
N ASP A 124 -12.97 -10.33 30.96
CA ASP A 124 -13.69 -11.60 30.90
C ASP A 124 -12.74 -12.80 30.65
N LYS A 125 -11.44 -12.55 30.44
CA LYS A 125 -10.45 -13.60 30.19
C LYS A 125 -9.90 -14.22 31.47
N GLU A 126 -9.55 -15.52 31.36
CA GLU A 126 -8.84 -16.22 32.41
C GLU A 126 -7.47 -15.58 32.73
N SER A 127 -7.02 -15.72 33.97
CA SER A 127 -5.74 -15.23 34.44
C SER A 127 -4.57 -15.80 33.60
N GLY A 128 -3.59 -14.96 33.26
CA GLY A 128 -2.39 -15.36 32.49
C GLY A 128 -2.42 -14.99 31.01
N HIS A 129 -3.48 -14.33 30.52
CA HIS A 129 -3.52 -13.80 29.17
C HIS A 129 -2.75 -12.48 29.08
N SER A 130 -1.73 -12.41 28.21
CA SER A 130 -0.84 -11.23 28.08
C SER A 130 -1.39 -10.08 27.23
N GLY A 131 -2.60 -10.22 26.69
CA GLY A 131 -3.17 -9.21 25.78
C GLY A 131 -2.54 -9.24 24.38
N MET A 132 -2.56 -8.11 23.70
CA MET A 132 -1.95 -7.93 22.37
C MET A 132 -0.52 -7.42 22.50
N GLY A 133 0.37 -7.96 21.69
CA GLY A 133 1.77 -7.60 21.67
C GLY A 133 2.70 -8.77 22.00
N THR A 134 3.98 -8.56 21.74
CA THR A 134 5.06 -9.50 22.06
C THR A 134 6.01 -8.90 23.06
N THR A 135 6.94 -9.70 23.59
CA THR A 135 7.94 -9.24 24.56
C THR A 135 8.73 -8.01 24.11
N LEU A 136 8.98 -7.88 22.81
CA LEU A 136 9.74 -6.77 22.23
C LEU A 136 8.86 -5.64 21.67
N SER A 137 7.55 -5.73 21.79
CA SER A 137 6.65 -4.65 21.39
C SER A 137 6.91 -3.39 22.23
N ALA A 138 6.81 -2.22 21.60
CA ALA A 138 6.99 -0.91 22.23
C ALA A 138 8.36 -0.73 22.92
N ASN A 139 9.42 -1.38 22.42
CA ASN A 139 10.76 -1.17 22.95
C ASN A 139 11.26 0.26 22.70
N ALA A 140 12.16 0.75 23.56
CA ALA A 140 12.61 2.13 23.54
C ALA A 140 13.30 2.54 22.22
N LEU A 141 14.05 1.65 21.57
CA LEU A 141 14.69 1.93 20.29
C LEU A 141 13.66 2.19 19.21
N SER A 142 12.70 1.28 19.05
CA SER A 142 11.63 1.39 18.05
C SER A 142 10.78 2.63 18.27
N LEU A 143 10.39 2.93 19.51
CA LEU A 143 9.60 4.13 19.82
C LEU A 143 10.38 5.42 19.58
N THR A 144 11.69 5.44 19.89
CA THR A 144 12.53 6.61 19.62
C THR A 144 12.70 6.85 18.11
N ALA A 145 12.94 5.79 17.35
CA ALA A 145 13.04 5.87 15.88
C ALA A 145 11.71 6.31 15.24
N LEU A 146 10.59 5.74 15.70
CA LEU A 146 9.25 6.15 15.27
C LEU A 146 9.01 7.64 15.54
N ARG A 147 9.28 8.09 16.76
CA ARG A 147 9.11 9.51 17.14
C ARG A 147 9.96 10.42 16.26
N ALA A 148 11.24 10.11 16.08
CA ALA A 148 12.14 10.90 15.24
C ALA A 148 11.66 10.95 13.77
N SER A 149 11.18 9.83 13.23
CA SER A 149 10.60 9.77 11.88
C SER A 149 9.36 10.65 11.76
N LEU A 150 8.43 10.55 12.70
CA LEU A 150 7.19 11.34 12.68
C LEU A 150 7.47 12.85 12.84
N GLU A 151 8.39 13.24 13.72
CA GLU A 151 8.70 14.65 13.98
C GLU A 151 9.54 15.31 12.87
N HIS A 152 10.46 14.57 12.23
CA HIS A 152 11.47 15.19 11.37
C HIS A 152 11.43 14.73 9.91
N VAL A 153 10.83 13.58 9.61
CA VAL A 153 10.78 13.01 8.26
C VAL A 153 9.38 13.08 7.67
N MET A 154 8.37 12.63 8.39
CA MET A 154 6.98 12.57 7.92
C MET A 154 6.27 13.92 8.13
N THR A 155 6.85 14.99 7.60
CA THR A 155 6.35 16.36 7.75
C THR A 155 5.52 16.79 6.54
N PRO A 156 4.60 17.76 6.68
CA PRO A 156 3.84 18.30 5.55
C PRO A 156 4.71 18.83 4.41
N ALA A 157 5.89 19.38 4.73
CA ALA A 157 6.82 19.90 3.74
C ALA A 157 7.44 18.77 2.90
N ASN A 158 7.87 17.69 3.54
CA ASN A 158 8.44 16.53 2.87
C ASN A 158 7.39 15.83 1.99
N TYR A 159 6.15 15.70 2.47
CA TYR A 159 5.08 15.13 1.64
C TYR A 159 4.82 15.94 0.39
N ARG A 160 4.70 17.28 0.49
CA ARG A 160 4.56 18.14 -0.71
C ARG A 160 5.73 17.98 -1.68
N HIS A 161 6.95 17.89 -1.18
CA HIS A 161 8.14 17.66 -2.00
C HIS A 161 8.06 16.30 -2.73
N MET A 162 7.76 15.23 -2.01
CA MET A 162 7.62 13.89 -2.58
C MET A 162 6.52 13.81 -3.64
N GLU A 163 5.35 14.39 -3.36
CA GLU A 163 4.22 14.43 -4.31
C GLU A 163 4.53 15.20 -5.58
N THR A 164 5.24 16.33 -5.45
CA THR A 164 5.67 17.14 -6.60
C THR A 164 6.60 16.34 -7.50
N LEU A 165 7.59 15.66 -6.93
CA LEU A 165 8.54 14.88 -7.71
C LEU A 165 7.91 13.58 -8.26
N ALA A 166 6.99 12.97 -7.52
CA ALA A 166 6.23 11.81 -8.01
C ALA A 166 5.37 12.19 -9.24
N GLY A 167 4.74 13.37 -9.23
CA GLY A 167 4.03 13.90 -10.39
C GLY A 167 4.94 14.12 -11.60
N ALA A 168 6.14 14.66 -11.37
CA ALA A 168 7.13 14.84 -12.43
C ALA A 168 7.64 13.48 -12.97
N ALA A 169 7.84 12.49 -12.09
CA ALA A 169 8.23 11.13 -12.50
C ALA A 169 7.12 10.47 -13.33
N GLU A 170 5.87 10.50 -12.87
CA GLU A 170 4.70 9.97 -13.57
C GLU A 170 4.62 10.52 -15.00
N GLU A 171 4.65 11.85 -15.15
CA GLU A 171 4.53 12.51 -16.45
C GLU A 171 5.66 12.11 -17.41
N ARG A 172 6.91 12.11 -16.93
CA ARG A 172 8.07 11.79 -17.76
C ARG A 172 8.16 10.31 -18.11
N LEU A 173 7.80 9.42 -17.18
CA LEU A 173 7.73 7.98 -17.47
C LEU A 173 6.62 7.67 -18.49
N ARG A 174 5.48 8.36 -18.41
CA ARG A 174 4.41 8.24 -19.41
C ARG A 174 4.92 8.63 -20.81
N GLN A 175 5.66 9.73 -20.93
CA GLN A 175 6.26 10.14 -22.20
C GLN A 175 7.26 9.11 -22.75
N VAL A 176 8.00 8.41 -21.89
CA VAL A 176 8.92 7.34 -22.31
C VAL A 176 8.13 6.16 -22.88
N ILE A 177 7.13 5.64 -22.15
CA ILE A 177 6.35 4.50 -22.64
C ILE A 177 5.57 4.81 -23.92
N GLU A 178 5.07 6.04 -24.08
CA GLU A 178 4.42 6.51 -25.30
C GLU A 178 5.41 6.57 -26.48
N ARG A 179 6.63 7.09 -26.27
CA ARG A 179 7.71 7.16 -27.29
C ARG A 179 8.07 5.77 -27.80
N HIS A 180 8.14 4.80 -26.92
CA HIS A 180 8.44 3.40 -27.26
C HIS A 180 7.22 2.59 -27.66
N LYS A 181 6.02 3.19 -27.65
CA LYS A 181 4.74 2.54 -27.99
C LYS A 181 4.48 1.28 -27.16
N MET A 182 4.88 1.33 -25.88
CA MET A 182 4.66 0.21 -24.98
C MET A 182 3.17 0.15 -24.59
N PRO A 183 2.54 -1.05 -24.56
CA PRO A 183 1.15 -1.24 -24.17
C PRO A 183 1.01 -1.22 -22.63
N TRP A 184 1.52 -0.18 -22.00
CA TRP A 184 1.61 -0.01 -20.55
C TRP A 184 0.99 1.30 -20.10
N HIS A 185 0.77 1.43 -18.80
CA HIS A 185 0.46 2.73 -18.21
C HIS A 185 1.35 3.00 -16.99
N VAL A 186 1.40 4.26 -16.60
CA VAL A 186 1.99 4.71 -15.33
C VAL A 186 0.86 5.08 -14.39
N ILE A 187 0.92 4.56 -13.18
CA ILE A 187 -0.04 4.87 -12.12
C ILE A 187 0.67 5.51 -10.93
N ARG A 188 0.00 6.44 -10.26
CA ARG A 188 0.56 7.15 -9.11
C ARG A 188 -0.44 7.27 -7.98
N VAL A 189 0.04 7.05 -6.74
CA VAL A 189 -0.69 7.32 -5.51
C VAL A 189 0.24 8.04 -4.54
N GLY A 190 0.02 9.35 -4.36
CA GLY A 190 0.89 10.21 -3.58
C GLY A 190 2.34 10.19 -4.08
N ALA A 191 3.25 9.70 -3.23
CA ALA A 191 4.68 9.58 -3.55
C ALA A 191 5.07 8.26 -4.26
N ARG A 192 4.12 7.36 -4.51
CA ARG A 192 4.34 6.11 -5.24
C ARG A 192 4.04 6.27 -6.71
N VAL A 193 4.92 5.74 -7.56
CA VAL A 193 4.75 5.67 -9.02
C VAL A 193 5.06 4.25 -9.45
N GLU A 194 4.28 3.69 -10.34
CA GLU A 194 4.50 2.33 -10.84
C GLU A 194 4.25 2.22 -12.34
N LEU A 195 5.07 1.40 -13.01
CA LEU A 195 4.87 0.97 -14.38
C LEU A 195 4.03 -0.30 -14.37
N VAL A 196 2.89 -0.28 -15.05
CA VAL A 196 1.98 -1.42 -15.13
C VAL A 196 1.93 -1.93 -16.56
N PHE A 197 2.16 -3.23 -16.77
CA PHE A 197 2.20 -3.88 -18.08
C PHE A 197 0.80 -4.16 -18.63
N SER A 198 0.00 -3.11 -18.69
CA SER A 198 -1.35 -3.09 -19.25
C SER A 198 -1.66 -1.70 -19.78
N GLU A 199 -2.39 -1.60 -20.89
CA GLU A 199 -2.92 -0.34 -21.36
C GLU A 199 -4.08 0.19 -20.51
N LYS A 200 -4.82 -0.74 -19.88
CA LYS A 200 -6.01 -0.43 -19.09
C LYS A 200 -5.67 -0.34 -17.62
N LEU A 201 -6.33 0.57 -16.91
CA LEU A 201 -6.34 0.58 -15.45
C LEU A 201 -6.95 -0.72 -14.93
N LEU A 202 -6.30 -1.29 -13.93
CA LEU A 202 -6.72 -2.54 -13.31
C LEU A 202 -7.80 -2.28 -12.26
N LYS A 203 -8.75 -3.21 -12.14
CA LYS A 203 -9.89 -3.06 -11.24
C LYS A 203 -9.78 -3.88 -9.96
N ASN A 204 -9.04 -4.98 -10.00
CA ASN A 204 -8.96 -5.92 -8.87
C ASN A 204 -7.65 -6.72 -8.90
N GLY A 205 -7.46 -7.57 -7.88
CA GLY A 205 -6.27 -8.41 -7.76
C GLY A 205 -6.13 -9.44 -8.87
N THR A 206 -7.22 -10.03 -9.31
CA THR A 206 -7.22 -11.02 -10.42
C THR A 206 -6.78 -10.40 -11.75
N GLU A 207 -7.14 -9.15 -12.02
CA GLU A 207 -6.64 -8.45 -13.20
C GLU A 207 -5.16 -8.09 -13.06
N ALA A 208 -4.76 -7.66 -11.86
CA ALA A 208 -3.38 -7.30 -11.56
C ALA A 208 -2.42 -8.49 -11.73
N GLU A 209 -2.81 -9.68 -11.26
CA GLU A 209 -2.00 -10.90 -11.40
C GLU A 209 -1.64 -11.21 -12.87
N LYS A 210 -2.54 -10.90 -13.81
CA LYS A 210 -2.30 -11.11 -15.24
C LYS A 210 -1.27 -10.18 -15.85
N THR A 211 -0.93 -9.08 -15.17
CA THR A 211 0.08 -8.12 -15.62
C THR A 211 1.48 -8.44 -15.10
N HIS A 212 1.61 -9.47 -14.26
CA HIS A 212 2.89 -9.91 -13.73
C HIS A 212 3.66 -10.70 -14.79
N LEU A 213 4.77 -10.12 -15.27
CA LEU A 213 5.64 -10.67 -16.30
C LEU A 213 7.08 -10.79 -15.77
N PRO A 214 7.43 -11.86 -15.02
CA PRO A 214 8.67 -11.95 -14.26
C PRO A 214 9.95 -11.78 -15.10
N GLU A 215 9.95 -12.27 -16.34
CA GLU A 215 11.09 -12.12 -17.25
C GLU A 215 11.30 -10.66 -17.66
N LEU A 216 10.23 -9.96 -17.97
CA LEU A 216 10.28 -8.55 -18.36
C LEU A 216 10.62 -7.65 -17.16
N GLU A 217 10.03 -7.92 -16.00
CA GLU A 217 10.35 -7.24 -14.75
C GLU A 217 11.82 -7.41 -14.40
N GLY A 218 12.34 -8.63 -14.51
CA GLY A 218 13.75 -8.93 -14.30
C GLY A 218 14.67 -8.20 -15.28
N ALA A 219 14.31 -8.16 -16.57
CA ALA A 219 15.08 -7.46 -17.59
C ALA A 219 15.12 -5.94 -17.33
N ILE A 220 14.00 -5.33 -16.99
CA ILE A 220 13.92 -3.90 -16.63
C ILE A 220 14.74 -3.65 -15.35
N HIS A 221 14.57 -4.46 -14.32
CA HIS A 221 15.31 -4.31 -13.07
C HIS A 221 16.84 -4.34 -13.29
N ILE A 222 17.34 -5.34 -14.01
CA ILE A 222 18.79 -5.47 -14.32
C ILE A 222 19.26 -4.34 -15.22
N GLY A 223 18.46 -3.97 -16.24
CA GLY A 223 18.80 -2.88 -17.14
C GLY A 223 18.94 -1.55 -16.41
N LEU A 224 18.00 -1.23 -15.52
CA LEU A 224 18.05 -0.04 -14.66
C LEU A 224 19.23 -0.09 -13.69
N LEU A 225 19.47 -1.25 -13.06
CA LEU A 225 20.58 -1.44 -12.12
C LEU A 225 21.94 -1.19 -12.79
N ASN A 226 22.14 -1.68 -14.01
CA ASN A 226 23.35 -1.45 -14.79
C ASN A 226 23.59 0.03 -15.12
N GLN A 227 22.54 0.85 -15.06
CA GLN A 227 22.61 2.30 -15.28
C GLN A 227 22.59 3.08 -13.95
N GLY A 228 22.77 2.39 -12.81
CA GLY A 228 22.86 2.99 -11.48
C GLY A 228 21.50 3.38 -10.88
N VAL A 229 20.41 2.78 -11.34
CA VAL A 229 19.05 2.97 -10.80
C VAL A 229 18.56 1.68 -10.20
N LEU A 230 18.27 1.69 -8.91
CA LEU A 230 17.72 0.56 -8.18
C LEU A 230 16.23 0.77 -7.92
N ILE A 231 15.41 -0.13 -8.46
CA ILE A 231 13.98 -0.26 -8.13
C ILE A 231 13.72 -1.59 -7.42
N ALA A 232 12.52 -1.81 -6.90
CA ALA A 232 12.17 -3.09 -6.30
C ALA A 232 12.23 -4.21 -7.36
N PRO A 233 12.84 -5.38 -7.05
CA PRO A 233 13.09 -6.42 -8.05
C PRO A 233 11.86 -7.21 -8.49
N PHE A 234 10.75 -7.11 -7.76
CA PHE A 234 9.49 -7.83 -8.01
C PHE A 234 8.30 -6.89 -8.26
N HIS A 235 8.58 -5.60 -8.35
CA HIS A 235 7.63 -4.53 -8.67
C HIS A 235 8.34 -3.50 -9.53
N ASN A 236 7.67 -2.97 -10.52
CA ASN A 236 8.16 -1.78 -11.23
C ASN A 236 7.75 -0.48 -10.51
N MET A 237 7.72 -0.53 -9.19
CA MET A 237 7.27 0.54 -8.33
C MET A 237 8.45 1.34 -7.80
N MET A 238 8.30 2.65 -7.85
CA MET A 238 9.23 3.64 -7.34
C MET A 238 8.57 4.42 -6.21
N LEU A 239 9.28 4.58 -5.12
CA LEU A 239 8.84 5.42 -4.00
C LEU A 239 9.75 6.64 -3.92
N ILE A 240 9.19 7.79 -4.16
CA ILE A 240 9.89 9.09 -4.00
C ILE A 240 10.09 9.35 -2.51
N SER A 241 11.31 9.67 -2.13
CA SER A 241 11.69 9.95 -0.74
C SER A 241 11.84 11.45 -0.49
N PRO A 242 11.91 11.89 0.79
CA PRO A 242 12.22 13.29 1.10
C PRO A 242 13.60 13.77 0.64
N LYS A 243 14.47 12.84 0.23
CA LYS A 243 15.82 13.14 -0.28
C LYS A 243 15.95 13.00 -1.79
N THR A 244 14.95 12.46 -2.45
CA THR A 244 14.91 12.37 -3.92
C THR A 244 14.95 13.77 -4.52
N THR A 245 15.74 13.93 -5.57
CA THR A 245 15.88 15.19 -6.32
C THR A 245 15.28 15.06 -7.70
N LEU A 246 15.13 16.18 -8.40
CA LEU A 246 14.70 16.15 -9.80
C LEU A 246 15.74 15.47 -10.70
N GLU A 247 17.02 15.57 -10.37
CA GLU A 247 18.11 14.86 -11.07
C GLU A 247 17.98 13.34 -10.92
N ASP A 248 17.57 12.85 -9.75
CA ASP A 248 17.31 11.42 -9.56
C ASP A 248 16.13 10.94 -10.42
N VAL A 249 15.07 11.76 -10.53
CA VAL A 249 13.95 11.50 -11.45
C VAL A 249 14.43 11.47 -12.91
N ASP A 250 15.25 12.44 -13.32
CA ASP A 250 15.81 12.48 -14.68
C ASP A 250 16.69 11.26 -14.97
N ARG A 251 17.49 10.82 -14.00
CA ARG A 251 18.31 9.61 -14.10
C ARG A 251 17.46 8.36 -14.32
N LEU A 252 16.40 8.20 -13.53
CA LEU A 252 15.44 7.09 -13.68
C LEU A 252 14.81 7.08 -15.08
N VAL A 253 14.30 8.23 -15.52
CA VAL A 253 13.62 8.37 -16.81
C VAL A 253 14.55 8.06 -17.97
N ASN A 254 15.77 8.60 -17.94
CA ASN A 254 16.78 8.36 -18.98
C ASN A 254 17.23 6.88 -18.98
N ALA A 255 17.40 6.27 -17.81
CA ALA A 255 17.74 4.86 -17.71
C ALA A 255 16.64 3.97 -18.30
N LEU A 256 15.37 4.24 -17.99
CA LEU A 256 14.25 3.50 -18.57
C LEU A 256 14.17 3.67 -20.09
N ASP A 257 14.36 4.89 -20.61
CA ASP A 257 14.37 5.17 -22.06
C ASP A 257 15.45 4.33 -22.78
N ASN A 258 16.64 4.22 -22.18
CA ASN A 258 17.71 3.40 -22.71
C ASN A 258 17.39 1.90 -22.66
N VAL A 259 16.89 1.41 -21.53
CA VAL A 259 16.49 0.00 -21.36
C VAL A 259 15.43 -0.41 -22.39
N LEU A 260 14.40 0.42 -22.56
CA LEU A 260 13.35 0.12 -23.56
C LEU A 260 13.87 0.16 -24.99
N ARG A 261 14.82 1.02 -25.29
CA ARG A 261 15.50 1.04 -26.61
C ARG A 261 16.27 -0.25 -26.88
N GLU A 262 16.99 -0.75 -25.90
CA GLU A 262 17.74 -2.00 -25.99
C GLU A 262 16.79 -3.21 -26.16
N LEU A 263 15.73 -3.28 -25.35
CA LEU A 263 14.73 -4.35 -25.43
C LEU A 263 13.94 -4.35 -26.77
N SER A 264 13.81 -3.19 -27.42
CA SER A 264 13.11 -3.07 -28.71
C SER A 264 14.02 -3.37 -29.90
N ALA A 265 15.34 -3.44 -29.71
CA ALA A 265 16.31 -3.67 -30.78
C ALA A 265 16.71 -5.15 -30.93
N GLY A 266 16.35 -6.02 -30.01
CA GLY A 266 16.57 -7.47 -30.01
C GLY A 266 15.34 -8.23 -30.36
#